data_037e0c8ae9dc9e687f5437b48f3225d5
#
_entry.id   037e0c8ae9dc9e687f5437b48f3225d5
#
_cell.length_a   1.000
_cell.length_b   1.000
_cell.length_c   1.000
_cell.angle_alpha   90.00
_cell.angle_beta   90.00
_cell.angle_gamma   90.00
#
_symmetry.space_group_name_H-M   'P 1'
#
loop_
_entity.id
_entity.type
_entity.pdbx_description
1 polymer ?
#
loop_
_entity_poly.entity_id
_entity_poly.type
_entity_poly.pdbx_seq_one_letter_code
_entity_poly.pdbx_strand_id
1 'polypeptide(L)'
;MDGNGRWAEGRGLRRVDGHTEGEENLARLVRIAVRRDIGWLTVFGFSTENWVRPRAEVRHILGLHRKLFSRVDELNELNVRIQWIGRPFDTPDARTPRYVQRAIAKAIADTAANTGMLLTVAFDYGARQELIDAVRHVRAAGAEVTPGAIGAELYLPELPPVDVLVRTSGERRVSNFLLWQSAGAAMYFTETAWPEFGARDLDAALALVDADAGSGRADRPS
;
A
#
# COMPACT_ATOMS: atom_id res chain seq x y z
N MET A 1 -6.91 -2.21 -1.96
CA MET A 1 -7.31 -3.67 -1.95
C MET A 1 -8.70 -3.80 -1.33
N ASP A 2 -9.73 -3.39 -2.08
CA ASP A 2 -11.10 -3.29 -1.56
C ASP A 2 -12.04 -4.35 -2.19
N GLY A 3 -13.15 -4.66 -1.50
CA GLY A 3 -14.15 -5.61 -2.00
C GLY A 3 -14.07 -7.03 -1.45
N ASN A 4 -13.04 -7.39 -0.66
CA ASN A 4 -12.83 -8.74 -0.13
C ASN A 4 -14.09 -9.34 0.53
N GLY A 5 -14.71 -8.59 1.46
CA GLY A 5 -15.92 -9.05 2.17
C GLY A 5 -17.12 -9.20 1.24
N ARG A 6 -17.41 -8.22 0.38
CA ARG A 6 -18.51 -8.27 -0.59
C ARG A 6 -18.35 -9.42 -1.59
N TRP A 7 -17.12 -9.65 -2.05
CA TRP A 7 -16.78 -10.76 -2.93
C TRP A 7 -17.11 -12.12 -2.29
N ALA A 8 -16.76 -12.32 -1.02
CA ALA A 8 -17.07 -13.55 -0.28
C ALA A 8 -18.59 -13.71 -0.07
N GLU A 9 -19.25 -12.66 0.42
CA GLU A 9 -20.72 -12.69 0.67
C GLU A 9 -21.50 -12.98 -0.61
N GLY A 10 -21.11 -12.41 -1.76
CA GLY A 10 -21.72 -12.69 -3.07
C GLY A 10 -21.57 -14.15 -3.53
N ARG A 11 -20.69 -14.94 -2.86
CA ARG A 11 -20.46 -16.38 -3.10
C ARG A 11 -20.94 -17.28 -1.98
N GLY A 12 -21.69 -16.71 -0.99
CA GLY A 12 -22.13 -17.45 0.18
C GLY A 12 -21.01 -17.84 1.15
N LEU A 13 -19.85 -17.19 1.05
CA LEU A 13 -18.69 -17.40 1.92
C LEU A 13 -18.69 -16.39 3.07
N ARG A 14 -17.91 -16.67 4.12
CA ARG A 14 -17.73 -15.73 5.22
C ARG A 14 -16.81 -14.56 4.77
N ARG A 15 -17.04 -13.37 5.30
CA ARG A 15 -16.19 -12.18 5.00
C ARG A 15 -14.70 -12.43 5.19
N VAL A 16 -14.32 -13.22 6.19
CA VAL A 16 -12.94 -13.57 6.49
C VAL A 16 -12.29 -14.41 5.38
N ASP A 17 -13.07 -15.25 4.70
CA ASP A 17 -12.57 -16.07 3.59
C ASP A 17 -12.19 -15.17 2.39
N GLY A 18 -12.92 -14.06 2.18
CA GLY A 18 -12.56 -13.05 1.19
C GLY A 18 -11.23 -12.33 1.50
N HIS A 19 -10.95 -12.05 2.78
CA HIS A 19 -9.66 -11.48 3.15
C HIS A 19 -8.50 -12.45 2.92
N THR A 20 -8.73 -13.75 3.16
CA THR A 20 -7.73 -14.80 2.88
C THR A 20 -7.44 -14.88 1.37
N GLU A 21 -8.49 -14.87 0.53
CA GLU A 21 -8.32 -14.85 -0.93
C GLU A 21 -7.63 -13.57 -1.41
N GLY A 22 -7.95 -12.43 -0.78
CA GLY A 22 -7.28 -11.16 -1.06
C GLY A 22 -5.78 -11.16 -0.74
N GLU A 23 -5.33 -11.87 0.27
CA GLU A 23 -3.91 -12.06 0.59
C GLU A 23 -3.22 -12.93 -0.47
N GLU A 24 -3.84 -14.03 -0.90
CA GLU A 24 -3.32 -14.88 -1.98
C GLU A 24 -3.28 -14.09 -3.31
N ASN A 25 -4.28 -13.23 -3.56
CA ASN A 25 -4.26 -12.38 -4.74
C ASN A 25 -3.10 -11.38 -4.73
N LEU A 26 -2.71 -10.87 -3.57
CA LEU A 26 -1.54 -9.99 -3.48
C LEU A 26 -0.27 -10.70 -3.96
N ALA A 27 -0.05 -11.94 -3.56
CA ALA A 27 1.09 -12.72 -4.02
C ALA A 27 1.05 -12.94 -5.55
N ARG A 28 -0.15 -13.22 -6.12
CA ARG A 28 -0.33 -13.28 -7.58
C ARG A 28 0.02 -11.96 -8.26
N LEU A 29 -0.47 -10.84 -7.71
CA LEU A 29 -0.24 -9.51 -8.28
C LEU A 29 1.23 -9.10 -8.23
N VAL A 30 1.94 -9.41 -7.16
CA VAL A 30 3.40 -9.16 -7.06
C VAL A 30 4.13 -9.83 -8.22
N ARG A 31 3.84 -11.10 -8.52
CA ARG A 31 4.44 -11.80 -9.67
C ARG A 31 4.08 -11.15 -11.01
N ILE A 32 2.84 -10.65 -11.15
CA ILE A 32 2.42 -9.94 -12.37
C ILE A 32 3.17 -8.61 -12.48
N ALA A 33 3.25 -7.85 -11.40
CA ALA A 33 3.93 -6.56 -11.36
C ALA A 33 5.42 -6.66 -11.72
N VAL A 34 6.12 -7.67 -11.17
CA VAL A 34 7.52 -7.96 -11.54
C VAL A 34 7.65 -8.25 -13.04
N ARG A 35 6.73 -9.04 -13.63
CA ARG A 35 6.74 -9.32 -15.08
C ARG A 35 6.37 -8.13 -15.96
N ARG A 36 5.88 -7.04 -15.39
CA ARG A 36 5.57 -5.76 -16.06
C ARG A 36 6.62 -4.70 -15.79
N ASP A 37 7.74 -5.08 -15.21
CA ASP A 37 8.85 -4.17 -14.88
C ASP A 37 8.40 -2.97 -14.01
N ILE A 38 7.40 -3.19 -13.14
CA ILE A 38 6.97 -2.18 -12.19
C ILE A 38 8.05 -2.03 -11.12
N GLY A 39 8.65 -0.83 -11.01
CA GLY A 39 9.69 -0.56 -10.03
C GLY A 39 9.15 -0.43 -8.60
N TRP A 40 7.93 0.11 -8.44
CA TRP A 40 7.32 0.44 -7.14
C TRP A 40 5.86 0.03 -7.10
N LEU A 41 5.50 -0.83 -6.16
CA LEU A 41 4.12 -1.25 -5.91
C LEU A 41 3.76 -0.96 -4.46
N THR A 42 2.85 -0.02 -4.22
CA THR A 42 2.33 0.24 -2.87
C THR A 42 0.92 -0.32 -2.72
N VAL A 43 0.70 -1.10 -1.67
CA VAL A 43 -0.60 -1.71 -1.38
C VAL A 43 -1.16 -1.24 -0.04
N PHE A 44 -2.48 -0.97 0.01
CA PHE A 44 -3.16 -0.56 1.22
C PHE A 44 -3.70 -1.77 1.98
N GLY A 45 -2.93 -2.28 2.91
CA GLY A 45 -3.26 -3.47 3.67
C GLY A 45 -4.21 -3.22 4.84
N PHE A 46 -3.95 -2.17 5.63
CA PHE A 46 -4.75 -1.85 6.82
C PHE A 46 -4.69 -0.35 7.13
N SER A 47 -5.85 0.31 7.11
CA SER A 47 -5.93 1.72 7.44
C SER A 47 -6.10 1.96 8.95
N THR A 48 -5.75 3.16 9.42
CA THR A 48 -6.01 3.60 10.79
C THR A 48 -7.49 3.51 11.16
N GLU A 49 -8.39 3.69 10.21
CA GLU A 49 -9.84 3.59 10.38
C GLU A 49 -10.32 2.13 10.54
N ASN A 50 -9.53 1.14 10.15
CA ASN A 50 -9.92 -0.26 10.25
C ASN A 50 -9.95 -0.79 11.70
N TRP A 51 -9.33 -0.10 12.65
CA TRP A 51 -9.36 -0.50 14.06
C TRP A 51 -10.75 -0.48 14.70
N VAL A 52 -11.74 0.20 14.08
CA VAL A 52 -13.14 0.21 14.55
C VAL A 52 -13.93 -1.03 14.14
N ARG A 53 -13.37 -1.88 13.28
CA ARG A 53 -14.01 -3.14 12.85
C ARG A 53 -14.18 -4.12 14.01
N PRO A 54 -15.05 -5.13 13.88
CA PRO A 54 -15.19 -6.18 14.87
C PRO A 54 -13.83 -6.83 15.21
N ARG A 55 -13.58 -7.05 16.50
CA ARG A 55 -12.27 -7.56 17.00
C ARG A 55 -11.85 -8.87 16.34
N ALA A 56 -12.79 -9.74 15.98
CA ALA A 56 -12.50 -11.00 15.29
C ALA A 56 -11.95 -10.77 13.86
N GLU A 57 -12.56 -9.81 13.13
CA GLU A 57 -12.12 -9.43 11.78
C GLU A 57 -10.72 -8.79 11.84
N VAL A 58 -10.51 -7.86 12.77
CA VAL A 58 -9.18 -7.24 12.98
C VAL A 58 -8.13 -8.29 13.26
N ARG A 59 -8.35 -9.23 14.20
CA ARG A 59 -7.40 -10.29 14.50
C ARG A 59 -7.07 -11.17 13.28
N HIS A 60 -8.08 -11.48 12.47
CA HIS A 60 -7.89 -12.26 11.25
C HIS A 60 -6.99 -11.50 10.26
N ILE A 61 -7.28 -10.22 10.00
CA ILE A 61 -6.50 -9.36 9.09
C ILE A 61 -5.05 -9.22 9.59
N LEU A 62 -4.84 -9.03 10.91
CA LEU A 62 -3.49 -8.99 11.50
C LEU A 62 -2.72 -10.31 11.26
N GLY A 63 -3.41 -11.45 11.34
CA GLY A 63 -2.84 -12.76 11.02
C GLY A 63 -2.41 -12.89 9.56
N LEU A 64 -3.22 -12.37 8.63
CA LEU A 64 -2.91 -12.34 7.20
C LEU A 64 -1.70 -11.45 6.89
N HIS A 65 -1.60 -10.28 7.53
CA HIS A 65 -0.43 -9.43 7.36
C HIS A 65 0.84 -10.09 7.90
N ARG A 66 0.76 -10.79 9.03
CA ARG A 66 1.90 -11.60 9.50
C ARG A 66 2.30 -12.66 8.45
N LYS A 67 1.32 -13.33 7.80
CA LYS A 67 1.57 -14.30 6.72
C LYS A 67 2.24 -13.62 5.53
N LEU A 68 1.74 -12.46 5.09
CA LEU A 68 2.35 -11.68 4.01
C LEU A 68 3.83 -11.38 4.30
N PHE A 69 4.13 -10.83 5.47
CA PHE A 69 5.50 -10.51 5.86
C PHE A 69 6.37 -11.75 6.11
N SER A 70 5.82 -12.96 6.15
CA SER A 70 6.59 -14.21 6.22
C SER A 70 6.89 -14.85 4.86
N ARG A 71 6.42 -14.26 3.74
CA ARG A 71 6.69 -14.74 2.37
C ARG A 71 8.08 -14.32 1.85
N VAL A 72 9.06 -14.23 2.73
CA VAL A 72 10.40 -13.71 2.42
C VAL A 72 11.09 -14.52 1.32
N ASP A 73 10.99 -15.85 1.36
CA ASP A 73 11.64 -16.72 0.38
C ASP A 73 11.10 -16.43 -1.04
N GLU A 74 9.77 -16.31 -1.19
CA GLU A 74 9.12 -15.94 -2.45
C GLU A 74 9.54 -14.54 -2.93
N LEU A 75 9.65 -13.57 -2.03
CA LEU A 75 10.10 -12.21 -2.36
C LEU A 75 11.56 -12.20 -2.82
N ASN A 76 12.42 -12.99 -2.18
CA ASN A 76 13.82 -13.11 -2.56
C ASN A 76 13.99 -13.81 -3.93
N GLU A 77 13.21 -14.86 -4.21
CA GLU A 77 13.19 -15.51 -5.53
C GLU A 77 12.78 -14.54 -6.66
N LEU A 78 11.87 -13.61 -6.35
CA LEU A 78 11.41 -12.59 -7.29
C LEU A 78 12.28 -11.32 -7.29
N ASN A 79 13.36 -11.27 -6.51
CA ASN A 79 14.17 -10.08 -6.29
C ASN A 79 13.35 -8.84 -5.84
N VAL A 80 12.33 -9.07 -5.00
CA VAL A 80 11.45 -8.00 -4.49
C VAL A 80 11.91 -7.57 -3.10
N ARG A 81 12.17 -6.29 -2.92
CA ARG A 81 12.43 -5.69 -1.61
C ARG A 81 11.12 -5.23 -0.99
N ILE A 82 10.84 -5.61 0.26
CA ILE A 82 9.64 -5.16 0.95
C ILE A 82 9.95 -3.99 1.89
N GLN A 83 9.02 -3.04 1.95
CA GLN A 83 9.02 -1.92 2.89
C GLN A 83 7.63 -1.77 3.54
N TRP A 84 7.58 -1.02 4.61
CA TRP A 84 6.36 -0.71 5.34
C TRP A 84 6.24 0.79 5.54
N ILE A 85 5.02 1.32 5.40
CA ILE A 85 4.63 2.66 5.83
C ILE A 85 3.41 2.57 6.74
N GLY A 86 3.40 3.39 7.79
CA GLY A 86 2.30 3.42 8.75
C GLY A 86 2.69 4.12 10.02
N ARG A 87 1.77 4.13 10.97
CA ARG A 87 1.99 4.76 12.26
C ARG A 87 3.21 4.17 12.98
N PRO A 88 4.18 4.97 13.41
CA PRO A 88 5.34 4.50 14.14
C PRO A 88 4.95 3.68 15.39
N PHE A 89 5.71 2.63 15.69
CA PHE A 89 5.37 1.68 16.76
C PHE A 89 5.65 2.20 18.17
N ASP A 90 6.41 3.26 18.29
CA ASP A 90 6.82 3.92 19.53
C ASP A 90 5.91 5.10 19.93
N THR A 91 4.84 5.33 19.17
CA THR A 91 3.85 6.38 19.50
C THR A 91 2.88 5.92 20.60
N PRO A 92 2.35 6.84 21.43
CA PRO A 92 1.44 6.51 22.53
C PRO A 92 0.14 5.81 22.08
N ASP A 93 -0.28 6.04 20.83
CA ASP A 93 -1.49 5.47 20.24
C ASP A 93 -1.21 4.27 19.31
N ALA A 94 0.03 3.75 19.31
CA ALA A 94 0.40 2.55 18.57
C ALA A 94 -0.43 1.34 19.02
N ARG A 95 -1.07 0.67 18.06
CA ARG A 95 -1.97 -0.47 18.29
C ARG A 95 -1.46 -1.77 17.68
N THR A 96 -0.46 -1.67 16.81
CA THR A 96 0.10 -2.84 16.10
C THR A 96 0.75 -3.81 17.08
N PRO A 97 0.28 -5.08 17.16
CA PRO A 97 0.84 -6.05 18.10
C PRO A 97 2.32 -6.36 17.82
N ARG A 98 3.09 -6.62 18.86
CA ARG A 98 4.55 -6.90 18.77
C ARG A 98 4.90 -8.04 17.79
N TYR A 99 4.03 -9.05 17.65
CA TYR A 99 4.30 -10.14 16.71
C TYR A 99 4.20 -9.70 15.24
N VAL A 100 3.34 -8.72 14.93
CA VAL A 100 3.26 -8.10 13.59
C VAL A 100 4.47 -7.19 13.37
N GLN A 101 4.82 -6.34 14.36
CA GLN A 101 6.01 -5.49 14.29
C GLN A 101 7.28 -6.29 13.99
N ARG A 102 7.46 -7.44 14.69
CA ARG A 102 8.61 -8.33 14.45
C ARG A 102 8.59 -8.96 13.06
N ALA A 103 7.41 -9.34 12.56
CA ALA A 103 7.29 -9.88 11.20
C ALA A 103 7.65 -8.83 10.14
N ILE A 104 7.21 -7.58 10.31
CA ILE A 104 7.57 -6.44 9.45
C ILE A 104 9.08 -6.23 9.47
N ALA A 105 9.68 -6.05 10.64
CA ALA A 105 11.11 -5.79 10.78
C ALA A 105 11.96 -6.91 10.16
N LYS A 106 11.57 -8.18 10.39
CA LYS A 106 12.24 -9.34 9.82
C LYS A 106 12.15 -9.33 8.28
N ALA A 107 10.97 -9.12 7.71
CA ALA A 107 10.79 -9.11 6.26
C ALA A 107 11.62 -8.02 5.58
N ILE A 108 11.64 -6.80 6.15
CA ILE A 108 12.47 -5.69 5.66
C ILE A 108 13.95 -6.07 5.68
N ALA A 109 14.44 -6.62 6.79
CA ALA A 109 15.84 -7.02 6.93
C ALA A 109 16.22 -8.14 5.95
N ASP A 110 15.39 -9.18 5.84
CA ASP A 110 15.69 -10.37 5.04
C ASP A 110 15.61 -10.10 3.53
N THR A 111 14.93 -9.03 3.09
CA THR A 111 14.82 -8.64 1.66
C THR A 111 15.64 -7.40 1.31
N ALA A 112 16.41 -6.86 2.26
CA ALA A 112 17.15 -5.60 2.08
C ALA A 112 18.17 -5.62 0.93
N ALA A 113 18.72 -6.80 0.61
CA ALA A 113 19.69 -6.96 -0.47
C ALA A 113 19.06 -7.04 -1.87
N ASN A 114 17.74 -7.18 -1.96
CA ASN A 114 17.04 -7.25 -3.24
C ASN A 114 17.05 -5.88 -3.93
N THR A 115 17.24 -5.90 -5.23
CA THR A 115 17.46 -4.71 -6.08
C THR A 115 16.36 -4.51 -7.13
N GLY A 116 15.40 -5.42 -7.21
CA GLY A 116 14.28 -5.34 -8.14
C GLY A 116 13.14 -4.45 -7.62
N MET A 117 11.89 -4.87 -7.83
CA MET A 117 10.70 -4.12 -7.41
C MET A 117 10.69 -3.85 -5.91
N LEU A 118 10.30 -2.64 -5.51
CA LEU A 118 9.97 -2.31 -4.13
C LEU A 118 8.47 -2.51 -3.88
N LEU A 119 8.13 -3.46 -3.00
CA LEU A 119 6.77 -3.65 -2.48
C LEU A 119 6.61 -2.88 -1.17
N THR A 120 5.84 -1.80 -1.19
CA THR A 120 5.50 -1.05 0.02
C THR A 120 4.13 -1.47 0.55
N VAL A 121 4.07 -1.88 1.81
CA VAL A 121 2.82 -2.24 2.48
C VAL A 121 2.40 -1.12 3.43
N ALA A 122 1.34 -0.40 3.06
CA ALA A 122 0.71 0.57 3.96
C ALA A 122 -0.16 -0.19 4.98
N PHE A 123 0.31 -0.25 6.22
CA PHE A 123 -0.32 -0.99 7.31
C PHE A 123 -0.36 -0.13 8.59
N ASP A 124 -1.53 -0.03 9.22
CA ASP A 124 -1.86 0.98 10.24
C ASP A 124 -1.54 2.41 9.74
N TYR A 125 -1.92 2.63 8.47
CA TYR A 125 -1.56 3.83 7.71
C TYR A 125 -2.77 4.76 7.50
N GLY A 126 -2.49 6.05 7.46
CA GLY A 126 -3.42 7.09 7.02
C GLY A 126 -2.63 8.33 6.61
N ALA A 127 -2.80 8.78 5.37
CA ALA A 127 -2.02 9.89 4.81
C ALA A 127 -2.17 11.21 5.57
N ARG A 128 -3.34 11.48 6.16
CA ARG A 128 -3.53 12.67 7.01
C ARG A 128 -2.61 12.63 8.23
N GLN A 129 -2.44 11.46 8.86
CA GLN A 129 -1.56 11.30 10.00
C GLN A 129 -0.10 11.43 9.56
N GLU A 130 0.29 10.80 8.47
CA GLU A 130 1.62 10.93 7.88
C GLU A 130 2.00 12.40 7.66
N LEU A 131 1.12 13.19 7.04
CA LEU A 131 1.34 14.62 6.80
C LEU A 131 1.47 15.44 8.10
N ILE A 132 0.64 15.13 9.11
CA ILE A 132 0.72 15.79 10.42
C ILE A 132 2.06 15.48 11.08
N ASP A 133 2.52 14.23 11.02
CA ASP A 133 3.78 13.81 11.63
C ASP A 133 4.97 14.43 10.88
N ALA A 134 4.94 14.46 9.54
CA ALA A 134 5.95 15.13 8.73
C ALA A 134 6.08 16.63 9.10
N VAL A 135 4.96 17.37 9.16
CA VAL A 135 4.98 18.78 9.57
C VAL A 135 5.50 18.96 11.00
N ARG A 136 5.17 18.06 11.93
CA ARG A 136 5.70 18.10 13.30
C ARG A 136 7.21 17.92 13.33
N HIS A 137 7.76 16.98 12.53
CA HIS A 137 9.20 16.74 12.44
C HIS A 137 9.93 17.95 11.87
N VAL A 138 9.44 18.52 10.74
CA VAL A 138 10.00 19.74 10.15
C VAL A 138 10.05 20.87 11.18
N ARG A 139 8.95 21.10 11.92
CA ARG A 139 8.91 22.15 12.95
C ARG A 139 9.82 21.87 14.14
N ALA A 140 9.91 20.63 14.59
CA ALA A 140 10.78 20.22 15.68
C ALA A 140 12.26 20.41 15.34
N ALA A 141 12.62 20.24 14.05
CA ALA A 141 13.95 20.55 13.53
C ALA A 141 14.23 22.05 13.34
N GLY A 142 13.24 22.93 13.59
CA GLY A 142 13.38 24.36 13.37
C GLY A 142 13.42 24.78 11.91
N ALA A 143 13.07 23.91 10.99
CA ALA A 143 13.09 24.15 9.56
C ALA A 143 11.80 24.88 9.08
N GLU A 144 11.93 25.57 7.93
CA GLU A 144 10.76 26.15 7.25
C GLU A 144 9.88 25.03 6.67
N VAL A 145 8.55 25.20 6.82
CA VAL A 145 7.58 24.25 6.27
C VAL A 145 7.39 24.53 4.78
N THR A 146 8.09 23.76 3.96
CA THR A 146 8.02 23.80 2.50
C THR A 146 7.58 22.43 1.96
N PRO A 147 7.10 22.34 0.70
CA PRO A 147 6.79 21.04 0.09
C PRO A 147 7.97 20.05 0.13
N GLY A 148 9.18 20.51 -0.16
CA GLY A 148 10.38 19.67 -0.10
C GLY A 148 10.70 19.20 1.32
N ALA A 149 10.59 20.08 2.33
CA ALA A 149 10.79 19.70 3.73
C ALA A 149 9.75 18.69 4.21
N ILE A 150 8.47 18.86 3.83
CA ILE A 150 7.42 17.87 4.15
C ILE A 150 7.73 16.54 3.46
N GLY A 151 8.06 16.55 2.15
CA GLY A 151 8.39 15.35 1.39
C GLY A 151 9.52 14.53 2.01
N ALA A 152 10.55 15.21 2.54
CA ALA A 152 11.69 14.58 3.20
C ALA A 152 11.35 13.90 4.55
N GLU A 153 10.22 14.25 5.16
CA GLU A 153 9.78 13.72 6.46
C GLU A 153 8.56 12.76 6.35
N LEU A 154 8.19 12.38 5.13
CA LEU A 154 7.18 11.32 4.95
C LEU A 154 7.70 9.97 5.47
N TYR A 155 6.81 9.02 5.71
CA TYR A 155 7.18 7.71 6.25
C TYR A 155 8.14 6.90 5.35
N LEU A 156 8.17 7.20 4.06
CA LEU A 156 9.12 6.65 3.09
C LEU A 156 9.49 7.75 2.08
N PRO A 157 10.46 8.63 2.42
CA PRO A 157 10.81 9.79 1.60
C PRO A 157 11.29 9.45 0.18
N GLU A 158 11.88 8.26 0.02
CA GLU A 158 12.33 7.75 -1.28
C GLU A 158 11.20 7.24 -2.18
N LEU A 159 9.95 7.12 -1.69
CA LEU A 159 8.81 6.71 -2.51
C LEU A 159 8.54 7.79 -3.57
N PRO A 160 8.67 7.46 -4.86
CA PRO A 160 8.43 8.45 -5.91
C PRO A 160 6.96 8.89 -5.97
N PRO A 161 6.65 10.00 -6.64
CA PRO A 161 5.28 10.33 -6.98
C PRO A 161 4.58 9.15 -7.66
N VAL A 162 3.32 8.92 -7.29
CA VAL A 162 2.53 7.80 -7.82
C VAL A 162 2.11 8.11 -9.25
N ASP A 163 2.38 7.20 -10.18
CA ASP A 163 1.95 7.33 -11.58
C ASP A 163 0.45 7.02 -11.74
N VAL A 164 -0.02 5.93 -11.12
CA VAL A 164 -1.43 5.56 -11.15
C VAL A 164 -1.89 5.04 -9.80
N LEU A 165 -3.03 5.55 -9.33
CA LEU A 165 -3.72 5.04 -8.15
C LEU A 165 -4.90 4.18 -8.58
N VAL A 166 -4.88 2.91 -8.14
CA VAL A 166 -5.93 1.93 -8.47
C VAL A 166 -6.88 1.74 -7.29
N ARG A 167 -8.18 1.80 -7.54
CA ARG A 167 -9.21 1.44 -6.56
C ARG A 167 -10.15 0.38 -7.12
N THR A 168 -10.25 -0.74 -6.40
CA THR A 168 -11.09 -1.88 -6.75
C THR A 168 -12.50 -1.77 -6.16
N SER A 169 -13.44 -2.59 -6.68
CA SER A 169 -14.77 -2.79 -6.10
C SER A 169 -15.75 -1.63 -6.22
N GLY A 170 -15.66 -0.83 -7.32
CA GLY A 170 -16.61 0.23 -7.66
C GLY A 170 -16.53 1.51 -6.81
N GLU A 171 -15.60 1.58 -5.87
CA GLU A 171 -15.43 2.74 -5.02
C GLU A 171 -14.62 3.84 -5.72
N ARG A 172 -15.10 5.09 -5.70
CA ARG A 172 -14.51 6.23 -6.42
C ARG A 172 -14.00 7.30 -5.46
N ARG A 173 -13.08 6.91 -4.55
CA ARG A 173 -12.46 7.80 -3.57
C ARG A 173 -11.09 7.24 -3.15
N VAL A 174 -10.17 8.08 -2.73
CA VAL A 174 -8.80 7.69 -2.32
C VAL A 174 -8.71 7.18 -0.88
N SER A 175 -9.69 7.48 -0.03
CA SER A 175 -9.83 6.99 1.35
C SER A 175 -8.57 7.15 2.21
N ASN A 176 -8.02 8.34 2.26
CA ASN A 176 -6.86 8.65 3.10
C ASN A 176 -5.60 7.83 2.74
N PHE A 177 -5.43 7.46 1.45
CA PHE A 177 -4.29 6.70 0.94
C PHE A 177 -3.38 7.57 0.09
N LEU A 178 -2.10 7.67 0.45
CA LEU A 178 -1.01 8.34 -0.28
C LEU A 178 -1.40 9.74 -0.83
N LEU A 179 -2.07 10.59 -0.03
CA LEU A 179 -2.60 11.88 -0.50
C LEU A 179 -1.53 12.79 -1.09
N TRP A 180 -0.34 12.80 -0.49
CA TRP A 180 0.79 13.60 -0.98
C TRP A 180 1.37 13.01 -2.25
N GLN A 181 1.73 11.74 -2.21
CA GLN A 181 2.42 11.04 -3.29
C GLN A 181 1.53 10.87 -4.53
N SER A 182 0.20 10.83 -4.37
CA SER A 182 -0.76 10.65 -5.47
C SER A 182 -1.38 11.94 -6.00
N ALA A 183 -0.88 13.12 -5.61
CA ALA A 183 -1.46 14.40 -6.01
C ALA A 183 -1.53 14.60 -7.54
N GLY A 184 -0.56 14.04 -8.29
CA GLY A 184 -0.52 14.06 -9.76
C GLY A 184 -0.84 12.73 -10.42
N ALA A 185 -1.32 11.73 -9.68
CA ALA A 185 -1.54 10.37 -10.19
C ALA A 185 -2.76 10.28 -11.12
N ALA A 186 -2.67 9.46 -12.16
CA ALA A 186 -3.86 8.99 -12.86
C ALA A 186 -4.71 8.13 -11.91
N MET A 187 -6.03 8.16 -12.07
CA MET A 187 -6.97 7.44 -11.20
C MET A 187 -7.67 6.33 -12.00
N TYR A 188 -7.42 5.08 -11.62
CA TYR A 188 -8.10 3.93 -12.20
C TYR A 188 -9.11 3.34 -11.20
N PHE A 189 -10.39 3.42 -11.53
CA PHE A 189 -11.47 2.84 -10.74
C PHE A 189 -12.07 1.65 -11.49
N THR A 190 -12.15 0.47 -10.85
CA THR A 190 -12.71 -0.74 -11.45
C THR A 190 -13.78 -1.37 -10.56
N GLU A 191 -14.80 -1.96 -11.17
CA GLU A 191 -15.82 -2.77 -10.48
C GLU A 191 -15.24 -4.10 -9.98
N THR A 192 -14.12 -4.55 -10.53
CA THR A 192 -13.46 -5.79 -10.13
C THR A 192 -13.10 -5.75 -8.65
N ALA A 193 -13.58 -6.72 -7.87
CA ALA A 193 -13.22 -6.88 -6.47
C ALA A 193 -11.75 -7.31 -6.34
N TRP A 194 -11.08 -6.91 -5.24
CA TRP A 194 -9.66 -7.21 -5.06
C TRP A 194 -9.28 -8.69 -5.24
N PRO A 195 -10.02 -9.70 -4.75
CA PRO A 195 -9.66 -11.10 -4.96
C PRO A 195 -9.57 -11.52 -6.44
N GLU A 196 -10.22 -10.79 -7.35
CA GLU A 196 -10.26 -11.07 -8.79
C GLU A 196 -9.45 -10.07 -9.63
N PHE A 197 -8.88 -9.04 -9.00
CA PHE A 197 -8.03 -8.06 -9.67
C PHE A 197 -6.77 -8.76 -10.20
N GLY A 198 -6.54 -8.69 -11.51
CA GLY A 198 -5.48 -9.46 -12.16
C GLY A 198 -4.72 -8.67 -13.23
N ALA A 199 -4.03 -9.41 -14.10
CA ALA A 199 -3.18 -8.83 -15.14
C ALA A 199 -3.95 -7.86 -16.06
N ARG A 200 -5.18 -8.23 -16.47
CA ARG A 200 -6.00 -7.40 -17.34
C ARG A 200 -6.33 -6.03 -16.72
N ASP A 201 -6.70 -6.03 -15.43
CA ASP A 201 -7.01 -4.79 -14.72
C ASP A 201 -5.75 -3.94 -14.52
N LEU A 202 -4.62 -4.60 -14.19
CA LEU A 202 -3.34 -3.91 -14.05
C LEU A 202 -2.90 -3.28 -15.38
N ASP A 203 -2.96 -4.03 -16.47
CA ASP A 203 -2.61 -3.53 -17.82
C ASP A 203 -3.50 -2.34 -18.21
N ALA A 204 -4.79 -2.38 -17.88
CA ALA A 204 -5.70 -1.26 -18.12
C ALA A 204 -5.37 -0.02 -17.26
N ALA A 205 -4.91 -0.22 -16.04
CA ALA A 205 -4.46 0.89 -15.19
C ALA A 205 -3.16 1.51 -15.73
N LEU A 206 -2.19 0.69 -16.17
CA LEU A 206 -0.92 1.14 -16.73
C LEU A 206 -1.12 1.92 -18.06
N ALA A 207 -2.08 1.54 -18.88
CA ALA A 207 -2.39 2.25 -20.11
C ALA A 207 -2.81 3.72 -19.88
N LEU A 208 -3.30 4.09 -18.68
CA LEU A 208 -3.59 5.49 -18.35
C LEU A 208 -2.29 6.31 -18.17
N VAL A 209 -1.22 5.69 -17.69
CA VAL A 209 0.09 6.33 -17.52
C VAL A 209 0.68 6.65 -18.89
N ASP A 210 0.63 5.67 -19.80
CA ASP A 210 1.15 5.85 -21.16
C ASP A 210 0.39 6.95 -21.93
N ALA A 211 -0.94 7.02 -21.77
CA ALA A 211 -1.78 8.04 -22.38
C ALA A 211 -1.45 9.45 -21.85
N ASP A 212 -1.19 9.60 -20.55
CA ASP A 212 -0.80 10.88 -19.95
C ASP A 212 0.60 11.31 -20.41
N ALA A 213 1.55 10.38 -20.51
CA ALA A 213 2.90 10.66 -21.03
C ALA A 213 2.86 11.13 -22.50
N GLY A 214 1.98 10.55 -23.33
CA GLY A 214 1.77 10.95 -24.73
C GLY A 214 1.05 12.29 -24.92
N SER A 215 0.30 12.77 -23.90
CA SER A 215 -0.46 14.03 -23.99
C SER A 215 0.34 15.29 -23.64
N GLY A 216 1.65 15.18 -23.35
CA GLY A 216 2.54 16.32 -23.12
C GLY A 216 2.27 17.10 -21.84
N ARG A 217 1.69 16.49 -20.81
CA ARG A 217 1.55 17.09 -19.47
C ARG A 217 2.93 17.20 -18.78
N ALA A 218 3.64 18.29 -19.14
CA ALA A 218 4.97 18.64 -18.62
C ALA A 218 4.94 19.27 -17.20
N ASP A 219 3.80 19.25 -16.51
CA ASP A 219 3.65 19.85 -15.16
C ASP A 219 3.34 18.79 -14.12
N ARG A 220 4.30 17.89 -13.83
CA ARG A 220 4.31 17.22 -12.52
C ARG A 220 5.06 18.11 -11.54
N PRO A 221 4.46 18.58 -10.46
CA PRO A 221 5.21 19.33 -9.44
C PRO A 221 6.30 18.44 -8.87
N SER A 222 7.53 18.95 -8.95
CA SER A 222 8.74 18.38 -8.33
C SER A 222 8.67 18.41 -6.81
#